data_400269b15c1a0ff041a9324415231a89
#
_entry.id   400269b15c1a0ff041a9324415231a89
#
_cell.length_a   1.000
_cell.length_b   1.000
_cell.length_c   1.000
_cell.angle_alpha   90.00
_cell.angle_beta   90.00
_cell.angle_gamma   90.00
#
_symmetry.space_group_name_H-M   'P 1'
#
loop_
_entity.id
_entity.type
_entity.pdbx_description
1 polymer ?
#
loop_
_entity_poly.entity_id
_entity_poly.type
_entity_poly.pdbx_seq_one_letter_code
_entity_poly.pdbx_strand_id
1 'polypeptide(L)'
;MKLLVSVRDLDEALSALRGGAHIIDVKNPEEGSLGAHHPTVIRSISKAISGRAEISATLGDLPNLPGTASLAALGAAVSGAGYVKAGLYGVKTVGEAEALIRAVCRAVEDYSVKVIAAGYADYEGAGCVNPLLLPKAAYNAGAHGVMIDIKTKNPPRKLFEYIGDDELRSYVKEAHSLNLIVALAGSLGTEDVARIHRLGADIMGIRRGACMGGDRANGRIDEDAVARYIWEIKRLAGS
;
A
#
# COMPACT_ATOMS: atom_id res chain seq x y z
N MET A 1 2.91 -11.81 9.17
CA MET A 1 2.62 -10.99 7.96
C MET A 1 1.13 -10.71 7.85
N LYS A 2 0.71 -9.46 7.60
CA LYS A 2 -0.69 -9.06 7.38
C LYS A 2 -1.04 -9.08 5.89
N LEU A 3 -2.32 -9.31 5.57
CA LEU A 3 -2.87 -9.13 4.22
C LEU A 3 -3.60 -7.80 4.12
N LEU A 4 -3.18 -6.96 3.17
CA LEU A 4 -3.84 -5.73 2.78
C LEU A 4 -4.57 -5.96 1.45
N VAL A 5 -5.89 -5.70 1.43
CA VAL A 5 -6.72 -5.84 0.24
C VAL A 5 -7.22 -4.46 -0.20
N SER A 6 -6.82 -4.04 -1.41
CA SER A 6 -7.29 -2.77 -1.98
C SER A 6 -8.71 -2.91 -2.53
N VAL A 7 -9.59 -2.00 -2.10
CA VAL A 7 -11.03 -1.98 -2.41
C VAL A 7 -11.43 -0.62 -2.95
N ARG A 8 -12.47 -0.55 -3.78
CA ARG A 8 -12.96 0.69 -4.37
C ARG A 8 -14.29 1.19 -3.78
N ASP A 9 -15.06 0.29 -3.16
CA ASP A 9 -16.38 0.62 -2.60
C ASP A 9 -16.68 -0.20 -1.34
N LEU A 10 -17.83 0.07 -0.73
CA LEU A 10 -18.26 -0.59 0.50
C LEU A 10 -18.51 -2.09 0.31
N ASP A 11 -19.07 -2.49 -0.82
CA ASP A 11 -19.36 -3.91 -1.08
C ASP A 11 -18.06 -4.72 -1.17
N GLU A 12 -17.05 -4.19 -1.88
CA GLU A 12 -15.72 -4.79 -1.93
C GLU A 12 -15.05 -4.83 -0.55
N ALA A 13 -15.22 -3.77 0.26
CA ALA A 13 -14.67 -3.72 1.61
C ALA A 13 -15.28 -4.81 2.51
N LEU A 14 -16.60 -5.01 2.42
CA LEU A 14 -17.29 -6.08 3.17
C LEU A 14 -16.89 -7.46 2.69
N SER A 15 -16.71 -7.68 1.38
CA SER A 15 -16.22 -8.95 0.83
C SER A 15 -14.78 -9.24 1.31
N ALA A 16 -13.89 -8.26 1.25
CA ALA A 16 -12.52 -8.40 1.74
C ALA A 16 -12.48 -8.71 3.27
N LEU A 17 -13.35 -8.04 4.04
CA LEU A 17 -13.48 -8.29 5.48
C LEU A 17 -13.93 -9.73 5.77
N ARG A 18 -14.98 -10.21 5.08
CA ARG A 18 -15.48 -11.59 5.26
C ARG A 18 -14.42 -12.63 4.88
N GLY A 19 -13.64 -12.36 3.83
CA GLY A 19 -12.49 -13.17 3.45
C GLY A 19 -11.32 -13.14 4.45
N GLY A 20 -11.39 -12.28 5.47
CA GLY A 20 -10.42 -12.22 6.57
C GLY A 20 -9.25 -11.25 6.34
N ALA A 21 -9.37 -10.27 5.43
CA ALA A 21 -8.35 -9.23 5.24
C ALA A 21 -8.04 -8.51 6.57
N HIS A 22 -6.75 -8.31 6.85
CA HIS A 22 -6.30 -7.63 8.05
C HIS A 22 -6.38 -6.09 7.90
N ILE A 23 -6.15 -5.61 6.66
CA ILE A 23 -6.17 -4.19 6.31
C ILE A 23 -7.04 -4.01 5.08
N ILE A 24 -8.06 -3.16 5.18
CA ILE A 24 -8.91 -2.73 4.08
C ILE A 24 -8.34 -1.41 3.54
N ASP A 25 -7.88 -1.44 2.29
CA ASP A 25 -7.18 -0.35 1.66
C ASP A 25 -8.06 0.37 0.63
N VAL A 26 -8.56 1.53 1.00
CA VAL A 26 -9.47 2.31 0.14
C VAL A 26 -8.68 3.00 -0.96
N LYS A 27 -8.96 2.60 -2.21
CA LYS A 27 -8.23 3.04 -3.39
C LYS A 27 -9.15 3.17 -4.61
N ASN A 28 -8.95 4.23 -5.41
CA ASN A 28 -9.60 4.37 -6.71
C ASN A 28 -8.67 3.86 -7.83
N PRO A 29 -8.91 2.67 -8.42
CA PRO A 29 -8.06 2.13 -9.48
C PRO A 29 -8.14 2.92 -10.80
N GLU A 30 -9.15 3.79 -11.00
CA GLU A 30 -9.32 4.62 -12.18
C GLU A 30 -8.35 5.82 -12.16
N GLU A 31 -7.98 6.31 -10.97
CA GLU A 31 -7.04 7.41 -10.81
C GLU A 31 -5.58 6.98 -10.75
N GLY A 32 -5.30 5.68 -10.85
CA GLY A 32 -3.93 5.21 -10.93
C GLY A 32 -3.57 3.98 -10.11
N SER A 33 -2.28 3.78 -9.91
CA SER A 33 -1.77 2.66 -9.10
C SER A 33 -2.14 2.81 -7.64
N LEU A 34 -1.94 4.00 -7.09
CA LEU A 34 -2.31 4.40 -5.73
C LEU A 34 -3.35 5.53 -5.76
N GLY A 35 -4.26 5.50 -6.74
CA GLY A 35 -5.27 6.54 -6.94
C GLY A 35 -6.07 6.81 -5.66
N ALA A 36 -6.23 8.10 -5.33
CA ALA A 36 -6.98 8.52 -4.14
C ALA A 36 -8.48 8.27 -4.32
N HIS A 37 -9.19 8.10 -3.22
CA HIS A 37 -10.64 8.01 -3.25
C HIS A 37 -11.28 9.22 -2.55
N HIS A 38 -12.53 9.48 -2.91
CA HIS A 38 -13.28 10.57 -2.30
C HIS A 38 -13.41 10.34 -0.77
N PRO A 39 -13.24 11.38 0.07
CA PRO A 39 -13.29 11.25 1.54
C PRO A 39 -14.58 10.62 2.09
N THR A 40 -15.71 10.81 1.39
CA THR A 40 -16.99 10.18 1.81
C THR A 40 -16.96 8.67 1.69
N VAL A 41 -16.25 8.11 0.70
CA VAL A 41 -16.09 6.66 0.52
C VAL A 41 -15.21 6.10 1.62
N ILE A 42 -14.07 6.75 1.92
CA ILE A 42 -13.20 6.38 3.04
C ILE A 42 -14.01 6.34 4.34
N ARG A 43 -14.79 7.39 4.60
CA ARG A 43 -15.61 7.50 5.80
C ARG A 43 -16.70 6.44 5.88
N SER A 44 -17.36 6.15 4.76
CA SER A 44 -18.41 5.11 4.68
C SER A 44 -17.82 3.74 5.03
N ILE A 45 -16.70 3.39 4.42
CA ILE A 45 -16.01 2.12 4.66
C ILE A 45 -15.50 2.06 6.11
N SER A 46 -14.83 3.10 6.60
CA SER A 46 -14.32 3.14 7.98
C SER A 46 -15.43 2.91 9.00
N LYS A 47 -16.59 3.59 8.85
CA LYS A 47 -17.74 3.40 9.72
C LYS A 47 -18.31 1.98 9.65
N ALA A 48 -18.43 1.42 8.45
CA ALA A 48 -18.99 0.08 8.26
C ALA A 48 -18.06 -1.02 8.78
N ILE A 49 -16.74 -0.87 8.62
CA ILE A 49 -15.75 -1.81 9.14
C ILE A 49 -15.66 -1.75 10.67
N SER A 50 -15.75 -0.54 11.25
CA SER A 50 -15.91 -0.34 12.70
C SER A 50 -14.93 -1.14 13.57
N GLY A 51 -13.62 -1.03 13.30
CA GLY A 51 -12.55 -1.68 14.07
C GLY A 51 -12.34 -3.19 13.83
N ARG A 52 -13.15 -3.84 12.98
CA ARG A 52 -12.99 -5.26 12.61
C ARG A 52 -11.77 -5.54 11.74
N ALA A 53 -11.27 -4.53 11.03
CA ALA A 53 -10.00 -4.52 10.31
C ALA A 53 -9.41 -3.10 10.36
N GLU A 54 -8.11 -2.98 10.10
CA GLU A 54 -7.45 -1.68 9.97
C GLU A 54 -7.85 -1.03 8.64
N ILE A 55 -7.97 0.31 8.62
CA ILE A 55 -8.31 1.06 7.41
C ILE A 55 -7.06 1.77 6.89
N SER A 56 -6.74 1.55 5.63
CA SER A 56 -5.74 2.28 4.86
C SER A 56 -6.40 3.09 3.77
N ALA A 57 -5.82 4.22 3.40
CA ALA A 57 -6.22 5.00 2.24
C ALA A 57 -5.02 5.44 1.42
N THR A 58 -5.15 5.41 0.10
CA THR A 58 -4.16 5.98 -0.82
C THR A 58 -4.41 7.47 -1.01
N LEU A 59 -3.31 8.25 -1.09
CA LEU A 59 -3.37 9.71 -1.28
C LEU A 59 -3.24 10.13 -2.76
N GLY A 60 -3.03 9.16 -3.64
CA GLY A 60 -2.78 9.37 -5.06
C GLY A 60 -1.36 8.97 -5.48
N ASP A 61 -1.16 8.86 -6.79
CA ASP A 61 0.15 8.88 -7.43
C ASP A 61 0.60 10.36 -7.47
N LEU A 62 1.14 10.84 -6.34
CA LEU A 62 1.30 12.26 -6.07
C LEU A 62 2.36 12.90 -6.98
N PRO A 63 2.06 14.06 -7.58
CA PRO A 63 3.09 14.93 -8.08
C PRO A 63 3.92 15.49 -6.91
N ASN A 64 5.11 16.07 -7.21
CA ASN A 64 5.94 16.71 -6.17
C ASN A 64 5.32 18.05 -5.73
N LEU A 65 4.17 17.96 -5.06
CA LEU A 65 3.41 19.07 -4.50
C LEU A 65 3.09 18.82 -3.02
N PRO A 66 4.04 19.09 -2.10
CA PRO A 66 3.90 18.78 -0.68
C PRO A 66 2.63 19.34 -0.02
N GLY A 67 2.21 20.56 -0.40
CA GLY A 67 0.97 21.17 0.11
C GLY A 67 -0.29 20.38 -0.27
N THR A 68 -0.38 19.96 -1.55
CA THR A 68 -1.49 19.13 -2.04
C THR A 68 -1.50 17.75 -1.34
N ALA A 69 -0.33 17.14 -1.20
CA ALA A 69 -0.17 15.88 -0.49
C ALA A 69 -0.62 15.96 0.98
N SER A 70 -0.31 17.09 1.64
CA SER A 70 -0.72 17.38 3.03
C SER A 70 -2.24 17.46 3.17
N LEU A 71 -2.92 18.16 2.25
CA LEU A 71 -4.38 18.27 2.25
C LEU A 71 -5.05 16.92 1.98
N ALA A 72 -4.51 16.10 1.08
CA ALA A 72 -4.99 14.75 0.82
C ALA A 72 -4.83 13.87 2.07
N ALA A 73 -3.69 13.95 2.75
CA ALA A 73 -3.42 13.19 3.98
C ALA A 73 -4.40 13.56 5.10
N LEU A 74 -4.60 14.86 5.35
CA LEU A 74 -5.55 15.33 6.33
C LEU A 74 -6.98 14.87 5.99
N GLY A 75 -7.39 14.98 4.71
CA GLY A 75 -8.69 14.51 4.25
C GLY A 75 -8.93 13.02 4.50
N ALA A 76 -7.92 12.18 4.27
CA ALA A 76 -7.99 10.75 4.56
C ALA A 76 -8.03 10.47 6.08
N ALA A 77 -7.21 11.16 6.87
CA ALA A 77 -7.15 11.01 8.32
C ALA A 77 -8.49 11.34 8.99
N VAL A 78 -9.08 12.51 8.71
CA VAL A 78 -10.39 12.92 9.28
C VAL A 78 -11.55 12.07 8.77
N SER A 79 -11.33 11.29 7.71
CA SER A 79 -12.31 10.33 7.17
C SER A 79 -12.20 8.95 7.80
N GLY A 80 -11.25 8.74 8.72
CA GLY A 80 -11.14 7.52 9.51
C GLY A 80 -10.10 6.51 8.99
N ALA A 81 -9.15 6.93 8.15
CA ALA A 81 -8.01 6.11 7.80
C ALA A 81 -7.04 6.01 8.99
N GLY A 82 -6.58 4.80 9.33
CA GLY A 82 -5.50 4.54 10.29
C GLY A 82 -4.13 4.47 9.63
N TYR A 83 -4.10 4.30 8.30
CA TYR A 83 -2.91 4.39 7.45
C TYR A 83 -3.17 5.29 6.26
N VAL A 84 -2.19 6.10 5.89
CA VAL A 84 -2.19 6.84 4.63
C VAL A 84 -0.96 6.45 3.81
N LYS A 85 -1.15 6.21 2.50
CA LYS A 85 -0.07 5.82 1.58
C LYS A 85 0.19 6.94 0.59
N ALA A 86 1.36 7.56 0.68
CA ALA A 86 1.82 8.60 -0.23
C ALA A 86 2.56 7.96 -1.42
N GLY A 87 1.97 7.95 -2.59
CA GLY A 87 2.59 7.46 -3.82
C GLY A 87 3.56 8.47 -4.41
N LEU A 88 4.85 8.15 -4.45
CA LEU A 88 5.93 9.08 -4.81
C LEU A 88 6.20 9.11 -6.33
N TYR A 89 5.15 9.26 -7.15
CA TYR A 89 5.24 9.20 -8.61
C TYR A 89 5.94 10.43 -9.22
N GLY A 90 5.60 11.62 -8.75
CA GLY A 90 6.21 12.88 -9.28
C GLY A 90 7.55 13.23 -8.64
N VAL A 91 8.07 12.39 -7.77
CA VAL A 91 9.30 12.61 -7.01
C VAL A 91 10.49 11.95 -7.72
N LYS A 92 11.56 12.67 -7.98
CA LYS A 92 12.72 12.18 -8.73
C LYS A 92 13.96 11.95 -7.89
N THR A 93 14.07 12.64 -6.76
CA THR A 93 15.23 12.57 -5.88
C THR A 93 14.84 12.16 -4.47
N VAL A 94 15.81 11.64 -3.71
CA VAL A 94 15.63 11.29 -2.29
C VAL A 94 15.25 12.51 -1.44
N GLY A 95 15.85 13.67 -1.73
CA GLY A 95 15.52 14.91 -1.03
C GLY A 95 14.09 15.40 -1.26
N GLU A 96 13.59 15.29 -2.50
CA GLU A 96 12.19 15.56 -2.83
C GLU A 96 11.24 14.56 -2.12
N ALA A 97 11.63 13.28 -2.07
CA ALA A 97 10.87 12.26 -1.35
C ALA A 97 10.76 12.61 0.14
N GLU A 98 11.87 12.94 0.78
CA GLU A 98 11.91 13.32 2.18
C GLU A 98 11.04 14.56 2.45
N ALA A 99 11.11 15.58 1.60
CA ALA A 99 10.31 16.80 1.75
C ALA A 99 8.80 16.53 1.63
N LEU A 100 8.38 15.74 0.65
CA LEU A 100 6.97 15.39 0.45
C LEU A 100 6.44 14.51 1.59
N ILE A 101 7.18 13.47 1.98
CA ILE A 101 6.81 12.58 3.09
C ILE A 101 6.69 13.38 4.40
N ARG A 102 7.65 14.27 4.69
CA ARG A 102 7.63 15.13 5.89
C ARG A 102 6.39 16.03 5.92
N ALA A 103 5.99 16.59 4.79
CA ALA A 103 4.79 17.40 4.69
C ALA A 103 3.52 16.58 5.01
N VAL A 104 3.46 15.34 4.51
CA VAL A 104 2.37 14.40 4.83
C VAL A 104 2.36 14.05 6.31
N CYS A 105 3.51 13.72 6.90
CA CYS A 105 3.62 13.38 8.32
C CYS A 105 3.14 14.53 9.22
N ARG A 106 3.58 15.76 8.94
CA ARG A 106 3.15 16.95 9.69
C ARG A 106 1.65 17.23 9.58
N ALA A 107 1.04 16.94 8.44
CA ALA A 107 -0.39 17.16 8.23
C ALA A 107 -1.28 16.23 9.08
N VAL A 108 -0.75 15.12 9.55
CA VAL A 108 -1.50 14.12 10.33
C VAL A 108 -0.92 13.85 11.72
N GLU A 109 -0.01 14.73 12.21
CA GLU A 109 0.69 14.52 13.50
C GLU A 109 -0.27 14.49 14.70
N ASP A 110 -1.38 15.23 14.63
CA ASP A 110 -2.43 15.26 15.67
C ASP A 110 -3.40 14.07 15.57
N TYR A 111 -3.22 13.20 14.59
CA TYR A 111 -4.08 12.04 14.35
C TYR A 111 -3.32 10.73 14.57
N SER A 112 -3.99 9.72 15.10
CA SER A 112 -3.40 8.38 15.26
C SER A 112 -3.29 7.65 13.90
N VAL A 113 -2.58 8.25 12.94
CA VAL A 113 -2.44 7.77 11.55
C VAL A 113 -0.99 7.43 11.24
N LYS A 114 -0.78 6.26 10.65
CA LYS A 114 0.53 5.83 10.17
C LYS A 114 0.75 6.25 8.73
N VAL A 115 1.85 6.93 8.47
CA VAL A 115 2.25 7.35 7.11
C VAL A 115 3.16 6.30 6.49
N ILE A 116 2.81 5.84 5.29
CA ILE A 116 3.58 4.88 4.50
C ILE A 116 4.05 5.57 3.21
N ALA A 117 5.37 5.65 3.03
CA ALA A 117 5.98 6.14 1.80
C ALA A 117 5.97 5.02 0.74
N ALA A 118 5.26 5.22 -0.36
CA ALA A 118 5.10 4.20 -1.39
C ALA A 118 5.88 4.56 -2.66
N GLY A 119 6.89 3.77 -2.98
CA GLY A 119 7.64 3.83 -4.23
C GLY A 119 7.21 2.77 -5.23
N TYR A 120 7.75 2.83 -6.43
CA TYR A 120 7.35 1.96 -7.54
C TYR A 120 8.52 1.13 -8.05
N ALA A 121 8.32 -0.18 -8.20
CA ALA A 121 9.35 -1.10 -8.68
C ALA A 121 9.79 -0.81 -10.12
N ASP A 122 8.87 -0.30 -10.94
CA ASP A 122 9.09 0.13 -12.32
C ASP A 122 9.53 1.61 -12.42
N TYR A 123 10.26 2.11 -11.42
CA TYR A 123 10.64 3.51 -11.25
C TYR A 123 11.39 4.11 -12.43
N GLU A 124 12.23 3.34 -13.13
CA GLU A 124 12.95 3.82 -14.32
C GLU A 124 11.98 4.20 -15.43
N GLY A 125 11.04 3.31 -15.75
CA GLY A 125 10.00 3.56 -16.76
C GLY A 125 8.99 4.61 -16.33
N ALA A 126 8.73 4.73 -15.03
CA ALA A 126 7.84 5.73 -14.44
C ALA A 126 8.52 7.10 -14.26
N GLY A 127 9.84 7.18 -14.37
CA GLY A 127 10.62 8.41 -14.20
C GLY A 127 10.56 9.00 -12.79
N CYS A 128 10.52 8.14 -11.77
CA CYS A 128 10.46 8.54 -10.36
C CYS A 128 11.68 8.02 -9.57
N VAL A 129 11.72 8.36 -8.28
CA VAL A 129 12.81 7.96 -7.38
C VAL A 129 12.89 6.44 -7.23
N ASN A 130 14.11 5.90 -7.16
CA ASN A 130 14.33 4.47 -6.89
C ASN A 130 13.76 4.11 -5.49
N PRO A 131 12.79 3.17 -5.40
CA PRO A 131 12.12 2.81 -4.15
C PRO A 131 13.07 2.21 -3.13
N LEU A 132 14.18 1.59 -3.55
CA LEU A 132 15.18 1.00 -2.65
C LEU A 132 15.90 2.05 -1.79
N LEU A 133 15.85 3.34 -2.17
CA LEU A 133 16.44 4.44 -1.42
C LEU A 133 15.48 5.07 -0.41
N LEU A 134 14.23 4.62 -0.35
CA LEU A 134 13.19 5.25 0.48
C LEU A 134 13.28 4.97 2.00
N PRO A 135 13.82 3.85 2.50
CA PRO A 135 13.81 3.58 3.94
C PRO A 135 14.41 4.73 4.76
N LYS A 136 15.58 5.22 4.38
CA LYS A 136 16.23 6.32 5.10
C LYS A 136 15.49 7.65 4.95
N ALA A 137 14.97 7.97 3.76
CA ALA A 137 14.17 9.18 3.53
C ALA A 137 12.88 9.16 4.35
N ALA A 138 12.18 8.01 4.39
CA ALA A 138 10.98 7.81 5.16
C ALA A 138 11.23 7.99 6.68
N TYR A 139 12.30 7.37 7.20
CA TYR A 139 12.72 7.53 8.58
C TYR A 139 13.03 8.99 8.94
N ASN A 140 13.87 9.67 8.14
CA ASN A 140 14.24 11.07 8.35
C ASN A 140 13.02 12.01 8.29
N ALA A 141 12.01 11.66 7.52
CA ALA A 141 10.76 12.42 7.37
C ALA A 141 9.73 12.14 8.46
N GLY A 142 9.95 11.13 9.33
CA GLY A 142 9.04 10.74 10.39
C GLY A 142 7.91 9.80 9.93
N ALA A 143 8.06 9.12 8.79
CA ALA A 143 7.10 8.11 8.35
C ALA A 143 7.17 6.84 9.21
N HIS A 144 6.11 6.05 9.18
CA HIS A 144 5.96 4.82 9.95
C HIS A 144 6.30 3.57 9.14
N GLY A 145 6.42 3.70 7.83
CA GLY A 145 6.75 2.57 6.97
C GLY A 145 6.99 2.96 5.52
N VAL A 146 7.39 1.95 4.78
CA VAL A 146 7.68 2.04 3.34
C VAL A 146 6.94 0.94 2.59
N MET A 147 6.65 1.20 1.33
CA MET A 147 5.98 0.25 0.45
C MET A 147 6.62 0.26 -0.93
N ILE A 148 6.70 -0.91 -1.57
CA ILE A 148 6.95 -1.03 -2.99
C ILE A 148 5.68 -1.57 -3.68
N ASP A 149 5.18 -0.85 -4.68
CA ASP A 149 4.13 -1.29 -5.60
C ASP A 149 4.68 -1.15 -7.05
N ILE A 150 3.85 -1.31 -8.06
CA ILE A 150 4.15 -1.09 -9.48
C ILE A 150 3.26 0.05 -9.96
N LYS A 151 3.81 1.02 -10.70
CA LYS A 151 3.03 2.14 -11.29
C LYS A 151 2.22 1.67 -12.49
N THR A 152 2.87 0.97 -13.42
CA THR A 152 2.25 0.48 -14.66
C THR A 152 1.45 -0.78 -14.39
N LYS A 153 0.15 -0.72 -14.60
CA LYS A 153 -0.75 -1.84 -14.32
C LYS A 153 -1.19 -2.62 -15.57
N ASN A 154 -0.86 -2.13 -16.75
CA ASN A 154 -1.18 -2.78 -18.02
C ASN A 154 -0.01 -2.61 -19.02
N PRO A 155 0.58 -3.70 -19.54
CA PRO A 155 0.31 -5.10 -19.17
C PRO A 155 0.69 -5.39 -17.71
N PRO A 156 0.01 -6.38 -17.05
CA PRO A 156 0.32 -6.72 -15.68
C PRO A 156 1.71 -7.39 -15.60
N ARG A 157 2.54 -6.86 -14.73
CA ARG A 157 3.83 -7.47 -14.36
C ARG A 157 3.91 -7.65 -12.85
N LYS A 158 4.70 -8.62 -12.40
CA LYS A 158 4.91 -8.88 -10.98
C LYS A 158 6.08 -8.05 -10.44
N LEU A 159 6.05 -7.74 -9.15
CA LEU A 159 7.13 -7.08 -8.41
C LEU A 159 8.49 -7.71 -8.73
N PHE A 160 8.55 -9.03 -8.76
CA PHE A 160 9.76 -9.82 -8.93
C PHE A 160 10.37 -9.80 -10.36
N GLU A 161 9.66 -9.20 -11.30
CA GLU A 161 10.17 -8.93 -12.65
C GLU A 161 11.02 -7.65 -12.71
N TYR A 162 10.93 -6.82 -11.66
CA TYR A 162 11.64 -5.55 -11.57
C TYR A 162 12.74 -5.55 -10.52
N ILE A 163 12.52 -6.20 -9.37
CA ILE A 163 13.44 -6.20 -8.24
C ILE A 163 13.66 -7.63 -7.77
N GLY A 164 14.92 -8.04 -7.65
CA GLY A 164 15.33 -9.36 -7.22
C GLY A 164 15.16 -9.60 -5.72
N ASP A 165 15.17 -10.87 -5.30
CA ASP A 165 14.98 -11.26 -3.89
C ASP A 165 16.05 -10.69 -2.97
N ASP A 166 17.30 -10.60 -3.41
CA ASP A 166 18.41 -10.11 -2.58
C ASP A 166 18.29 -8.61 -2.33
N GLU A 167 17.86 -7.86 -3.34
CA GLU A 167 17.59 -6.42 -3.20
C GLU A 167 16.37 -6.17 -2.28
N LEU A 168 15.28 -6.93 -2.46
CA LEU A 168 14.10 -6.85 -1.59
C LEU A 168 14.43 -7.24 -0.16
N ARG A 169 15.24 -8.27 0.05
CA ARG A 169 15.69 -8.67 1.40
C ARG A 169 16.54 -7.59 2.06
N SER A 170 17.44 -6.96 1.30
CA SER A 170 18.27 -5.85 1.78
C SER A 170 17.40 -4.65 2.14
N TYR A 171 16.42 -4.30 1.31
CA TYR A 171 15.44 -3.25 1.56
C TYR A 171 14.62 -3.49 2.84
N VAL A 172 14.10 -4.71 3.02
CA VAL A 172 13.35 -5.08 4.22
C VAL A 172 14.22 -4.97 5.47
N LYS A 173 15.45 -5.49 5.41
CA LYS A 173 16.39 -5.43 6.52
C LYS A 173 16.76 -4.00 6.90
N GLU A 174 17.03 -3.15 5.92
CA GLU A 174 17.31 -1.72 6.16
C GLU A 174 16.10 -1.04 6.80
N ALA A 175 14.91 -1.20 6.25
CA ALA A 175 13.70 -0.60 6.80
C ALA A 175 13.42 -1.05 8.24
N HIS A 176 13.56 -2.33 8.54
CA HIS A 176 13.40 -2.87 9.89
C HIS A 176 14.46 -2.34 10.87
N SER A 177 15.70 -2.13 10.42
CA SER A 177 16.75 -1.51 11.26
C SER A 177 16.41 -0.08 11.67
N LEU A 178 15.53 0.57 10.93
CA LEU A 178 14.99 1.90 11.19
C LEU A 178 13.60 1.86 11.87
N ASN A 179 13.14 0.69 12.32
CA ASN A 179 11.81 0.46 12.90
C ASN A 179 10.64 0.83 11.97
N LEU A 180 10.83 0.72 10.65
CA LEU A 180 9.79 0.98 9.66
C LEU A 180 9.02 -0.30 9.31
N ILE A 181 7.71 -0.17 9.15
CA ILE A 181 6.84 -1.21 8.59
C ILE A 181 7.16 -1.37 7.10
N VAL A 182 7.23 -2.60 6.60
CA VAL A 182 7.47 -2.88 5.19
C VAL A 182 6.26 -3.54 4.55
N ALA A 183 5.74 -2.91 3.49
CA ALA A 183 4.71 -3.46 2.64
C ALA A 183 5.25 -3.78 1.24
N LEU A 184 4.91 -4.95 0.70
CA LEU A 184 5.23 -5.33 -0.67
C LEU A 184 3.94 -5.63 -1.43
N ALA A 185 3.84 -5.06 -2.64
CA ALA A 185 2.71 -5.25 -3.56
C ALA A 185 3.21 -5.30 -5.01
N GLY A 186 2.31 -5.45 -5.96
CA GLY A 186 2.65 -5.48 -7.37
C GLY A 186 2.26 -6.77 -8.04
N SER A 187 0.97 -6.94 -8.34
CA SER A 187 0.37 -8.09 -9.03
C SER A 187 0.70 -9.46 -8.38
N LEU A 188 0.79 -9.50 -7.05
CA LEU A 188 1.11 -10.69 -6.28
C LEU A 188 -0.07 -11.67 -6.25
N GLY A 189 0.23 -12.97 -6.46
CA GLY A 189 -0.68 -14.09 -6.37
C GLY A 189 -0.57 -14.87 -5.05
N THR A 190 -1.42 -15.86 -4.84
CA THR A 190 -1.34 -16.77 -3.67
C THR A 190 -0.02 -17.56 -3.65
N GLU A 191 0.52 -17.88 -4.83
CA GLU A 191 1.83 -18.54 -5.01
C GLU A 191 3.00 -17.70 -4.50
N ASP A 192 2.83 -16.36 -4.41
CA ASP A 192 3.86 -15.45 -3.96
C ASP A 192 3.89 -15.27 -2.43
N VAL A 193 2.85 -15.73 -1.69
CA VAL A 193 2.73 -15.57 -0.23
C VAL A 193 3.95 -16.09 0.51
N ALA A 194 4.40 -17.31 0.18
CA ALA A 194 5.57 -17.90 0.83
C ALA A 194 6.86 -17.13 0.51
N ARG A 195 6.98 -16.56 -0.69
CA ARG A 195 8.13 -15.76 -1.10
C ARG A 195 8.17 -14.44 -0.32
N ILE A 196 7.06 -13.72 -0.25
CA ILE A 196 6.93 -12.46 0.52
C ILE A 196 7.21 -12.70 2.02
N HIS A 197 6.69 -13.80 2.57
CA HIS A 197 6.95 -14.18 3.96
C HIS A 197 8.45 -14.41 4.22
N ARG A 198 9.17 -15.14 3.33
CA ARG A 198 10.61 -15.37 3.45
C ARG A 198 11.45 -14.11 3.28
N LEU A 199 10.97 -13.11 2.56
CA LEU A 199 11.60 -11.80 2.46
C LEU A 199 11.48 -10.97 3.75
N GLY A 200 10.55 -11.36 4.65
CA GLY A 200 10.36 -10.71 5.93
C GLY A 200 9.43 -9.49 5.88
N ALA A 201 8.66 -9.28 4.82
CA ALA A 201 7.72 -8.16 4.76
C ALA A 201 6.60 -8.30 5.80
N ASP A 202 6.21 -7.16 6.41
CA ASP A 202 5.14 -7.11 7.41
C ASP A 202 3.76 -7.21 6.79
N ILE A 203 3.62 -6.65 5.58
CA ILE A 203 2.35 -6.53 4.87
C ILE A 203 2.52 -6.98 3.42
N MET A 204 1.63 -7.88 2.97
CA MET A 204 1.44 -8.20 1.55
C MET A 204 0.21 -7.45 1.04
N GLY A 205 0.38 -6.62 0.00
CA GLY A 205 -0.71 -5.86 -0.62
C GLY A 205 -1.20 -6.50 -1.92
N ILE A 206 -2.52 -6.69 -2.02
CA ILE A 206 -3.16 -7.28 -3.21
C ILE A 206 -4.38 -6.49 -3.67
N ARG A 207 -4.70 -6.59 -4.95
CA ARG A 207 -6.01 -6.29 -5.54
C ARG A 207 -6.33 -7.27 -6.65
N ARG A 208 -5.53 -7.32 -7.73
CA ARG A 208 -5.77 -8.15 -8.91
C ARG A 208 -6.05 -9.61 -8.56
N GLY A 209 -5.23 -10.22 -7.71
CA GLY A 209 -5.37 -11.62 -7.30
C GLY A 209 -6.60 -11.91 -6.45
N ALA A 210 -7.24 -10.87 -5.88
CA ALA A 210 -8.49 -10.98 -5.14
C ALA A 210 -9.72 -10.58 -5.97
N CYS A 211 -9.54 -10.09 -7.21
CA CYS A 211 -10.64 -9.72 -8.09
C CYS A 211 -11.14 -10.95 -8.89
N MET A 212 -12.44 -11.05 -9.04
CA MET A 212 -13.08 -12.02 -9.94
C MET A 212 -12.49 -11.88 -11.35
N GLY A 213 -12.08 -12.98 -11.94
CA GLY A 213 -11.45 -13.01 -13.28
C GLY A 213 -10.07 -12.35 -13.36
N GLY A 214 -9.48 -11.94 -12.24
CA GLY A 214 -8.18 -11.25 -12.22
C GLY A 214 -8.21 -9.84 -12.84
N ASP A 215 -9.39 -9.27 -13.08
CA ASP A 215 -9.54 -7.92 -13.61
C ASP A 215 -9.47 -6.87 -12.49
N ARG A 216 -8.36 -6.13 -12.44
CA ARG A 216 -8.14 -5.10 -11.42
C ARG A 216 -9.10 -3.92 -11.53
N ALA A 217 -9.51 -3.57 -12.73
CA ALA A 217 -10.32 -2.38 -12.99
C ALA A 217 -11.82 -2.65 -12.83
N ASN A 218 -12.32 -3.73 -13.44
CA ASN A 218 -13.74 -4.02 -13.50
C ASN A 218 -14.18 -5.19 -12.60
N GLY A 219 -13.24 -6.09 -12.26
CA GLY A 219 -13.51 -7.22 -11.37
C GLY A 219 -13.75 -6.77 -9.93
N ARG A 220 -14.74 -7.37 -9.28
CA ARG A 220 -15.05 -7.15 -7.86
C ARG A 220 -14.21 -8.07 -6.97
N ILE A 221 -13.96 -7.64 -5.75
CA ILE A 221 -13.28 -8.45 -4.74
C ILE A 221 -14.12 -9.69 -4.42
N ASP A 222 -13.48 -10.84 -4.54
CA ASP A 222 -14.03 -12.16 -4.23
C ASP A 222 -13.56 -12.58 -2.83
N GLU A 223 -14.53 -12.85 -1.95
CA GLU A 223 -14.32 -13.29 -0.57
C GLU A 223 -13.47 -14.57 -0.50
N ASP A 224 -13.79 -15.57 -1.33
CA ASP A 224 -13.07 -16.85 -1.35
C ASP A 224 -11.62 -16.67 -1.84
N ALA A 225 -11.41 -15.76 -2.79
CA ALA A 225 -10.05 -15.41 -3.23
C ALA A 225 -9.24 -14.82 -2.08
N VAL A 226 -9.81 -13.89 -1.31
CA VAL A 226 -9.15 -13.33 -0.12
C VAL A 226 -8.88 -14.41 0.93
N ALA A 227 -9.86 -15.30 1.18
CA ALA A 227 -9.71 -16.38 2.15
C ALA A 227 -8.56 -17.34 1.79
N ARG A 228 -8.30 -17.59 0.49
CA ARG A 228 -7.14 -18.39 0.04
C ARG A 228 -5.81 -17.77 0.44
N TYR A 229 -5.63 -16.44 0.31
CA TYR A 229 -4.41 -15.76 0.80
C TYR A 229 -4.27 -15.88 2.33
N ILE A 230 -5.36 -15.69 3.06
CA ILE A 230 -5.36 -15.81 4.54
C ILE A 230 -4.98 -17.23 4.96
N TRP A 231 -5.48 -18.24 4.26
CA TRP A 231 -5.13 -19.64 4.55
C TRP A 231 -3.63 -19.88 4.34
N GLU A 232 -3.05 -19.42 3.23
CA GLU A 232 -1.62 -19.55 2.99
C GLU A 232 -0.79 -18.82 4.05
N ILE A 233 -1.17 -17.61 4.45
CA ILE A 233 -0.49 -16.84 5.49
C ILE A 233 -0.51 -17.58 6.83
N LYS A 234 -1.68 -18.14 7.21
CA LYS A 234 -1.83 -18.90 8.46
C LYS A 234 -1.01 -20.20 8.45
N ARG A 235 -0.99 -20.90 7.32
CA ARG A 235 -0.20 -22.12 7.14
C ARG A 235 1.29 -21.88 7.40
N LEU A 236 1.82 -20.75 6.97
CA LEU A 236 3.24 -20.39 7.19
C LEU A 236 3.53 -19.89 8.62
N ALA A 237 2.54 -19.38 9.34
CA ALA A 237 2.71 -18.95 10.72
C ALA A 237 2.65 -20.10 11.75
N GLY A 238 2.12 -21.27 11.37
CA GLY A 238 2.02 -22.45 12.21
C GLY A 238 3.10 -23.52 11.92
N SER A 239 3.99 -23.25 10.96
CA SER A 239 5.17 -24.06 10.63
C SER A 239 6.44 -23.46 11.24
#